data_b4ebb8d850b4d331303782d1cef05455
#
_entry.id   b4ebb8d850b4d331303782d1cef05455
#
_cell.length_a   1.000
_cell.length_b   1.000
_cell.length_c   1.000
_cell.angle_alpha   90.00
_cell.angle_beta   90.00
_cell.angle_gamma   90.00
#
_symmetry.space_group_name_H-M   'P 1'
#
loop_
_entity.id
_entity.type
_entity.pdbx_description
1 polymer ?
#
loop_
_entity_poly.entity_id
_entity_poly.type
_entity_poly.pdbx_seq_one_letter_code
_entity_poly.pdbx_strand_id
1 'polypeptide(L)'
;NAIRQGDVLERLEIEAVGPEAAAFDALTAFESGQEKSKEAERALATEAEKAMSDLVAGFERTESGLFYRLDSVGTGPKPNKGQQVQVHYTGMLPDGTVFDSSVQRGTPIGIAIGVGQVIEGWDEGIQMLNEGSKARFVIPAHLGYGARGAGGVIPPNATLVFDVELVRVG
;
A
#
# COMPACT_ATOMS: atom_id res chain seq x y z
N ASN A 1 18.16 -1.00 -35.23
CA ASN A 1 16.79 -1.19 -34.73
C ASN A 1 16.86 -1.36 -33.23
N ALA A 2 16.15 -0.51 -32.48
CA ALA A 2 16.08 -0.61 -31.03
C ALA A 2 14.90 -1.54 -30.67
N ILE A 3 15.16 -2.54 -29.83
CA ILE A 3 14.14 -3.43 -29.26
C ILE A 3 13.31 -2.62 -28.25
N ARG A 4 11.99 -2.67 -28.37
CA ARG A 4 11.05 -1.98 -27.47
C ARG A 4 10.35 -2.99 -26.57
N GLN A 5 9.84 -2.51 -25.45
CA GLN A 5 9.04 -3.34 -24.55
C GLN A 5 7.76 -3.82 -25.26
N GLY A 6 7.61 -5.15 -25.38
CA GLY A 6 6.51 -5.79 -26.10
C GLY A 6 6.92 -6.42 -27.44
N ASP A 7 8.14 -6.23 -27.91
CA ASP A 7 8.65 -6.91 -29.08
C ASP A 7 8.86 -8.40 -28.79
N VAL A 8 8.35 -9.25 -29.67
CA VAL A 8 8.52 -10.70 -29.58
C VAL A 8 9.78 -11.10 -30.34
N LEU A 9 10.71 -11.73 -29.67
CA LEU A 9 11.88 -12.36 -30.30
C LEU A 9 11.45 -13.70 -30.89
N GLU A 10 11.26 -13.74 -32.21
CA GLU A 10 10.87 -14.98 -32.91
C GLU A 10 12.03 -15.98 -33.06
N ARG A 11 13.28 -15.51 -33.07
CA ARG A 11 14.48 -16.34 -33.19
C ARG A 11 15.71 -15.63 -32.63
N LEU A 12 16.48 -16.35 -31.84
CA LEU A 12 17.81 -15.96 -31.38
C LEU A 12 18.82 -17.01 -31.88
N GLU A 13 19.77 -16.60 -32.76
CA GLU A 13 20.89 -17.44 -33.15
C GLU A 13 22.12 -17.01 -32.35
N ILE A 14 22.70 -17.97 -31.62
CA ILE A 14 23.94 -17.74 -30.86
C ILE A 14 25.05 -18.48 -31.55
N GLU A 15 26.00 -17.75 -32.14
CA GLU A 15 27.25 -18.30 -32.65
C GLU A 15 28.27 -18.43 -31.52
N ALA A 16 28.61 -19.67 -31.18
CA ALA A 16 29.63 -19.94 -30.19
C ALA A 16 31.03 -19.82 -30.84
N VAL A 17 31.81 -18.83 -30.39
CA VAL A 17 33.17 -18.58 -30.89
C VAL A 17 34.19 -18.91 -29.80
N GLY A 18 34.92 -20.00 -29.97
CA GLY A 18 35.97 -20.42 -29.06
C GLY A 18 35.60 -21.61 -28.15
N PRO A 19 36.59 -22.25 -27.53
CA PRO A 19 36.38 -23.49 -26.74
C PRO A 19 35.56 -23.27 -25.46
N GLU A 20 35.58 -22.10 -24.85
CA GLU A 20 34.78 -21.75 -23.71
C GLU A 20 33.29 -21.49 -24.05
N ALA A 21 33.06 -20.92 -25.26
CA ALA A 21 31.71 -20.69 -25.75
C ALA A 21 30.98 -21.97 -26.17
N ALA A 22 31.72 -23.00 -26.61
CA ALA A 22 31.18 -24.30 -26.97
C ALA A 22 30.66 -25.09 -25.74
N ALA A 23 31.13 -24.76 -24.53
CA ALA A 23 30.66 -25.34 -23.27
C ALA A 23 29.51 -24.57 -22.64
N PHE A 24 29.14 -23.42 -23.22
CA PHE A 24 28.05 -22.60 -22.71
C PHE A 24 26.70 -23.09 -23.23
N ASP A 25 25.93 -23.68 -22.34
CA ASP A 25 24.54 -24.04 -22.62
C ASP A 25 23.63 -22.85 -22.31
N ALA A 26 23.27 -22.10 -23.36
CA ALA A 26 22.43 -20.93 -23.27
C ALA A 26 21.03 -21.24 -22.71
N LEU A 27 20.49 -22.44 -22.98
CA LEU A 27 19.18 -22.84 -22.50
C LEU A 27 19.21 -23.07 -20.98
N THR A 28 20.18 -23.83 -20.51
CA THR A 28 20.38 -24.08 -19.05
C THR A 28 20.71 -22.81 -18.29
N ALA A 29 21.49 -21.90 -18.88
CA ALA A 29 21.79 -20.59 -18.29
C ALA A 29 20.54 -19.70 -18.20
N PHE A 30 19.69 -19.71 -19.23
CA PHE A 30 18.43 -18.98 -19.24
C PHE A 30 17.41 -19.55 -18.24
N GLU A 31 17.25 -20.87 -18.20
CA GLU A 31 16.36 -21.54 -17.24
C GLU A 31 16.83 -21.30 -15.80
N SER A 32 18.12 -21.41 -15.52
CA SER A 32 18.67 -21.14 -14.19
C SER A 32 18.55 -19.68 -13.80
N GLY A 33 18.63 -18.76 -14.76
CA GLY A 33 18.37 -17.33 -14.58
C GLY A 33 16.91 -17.04 -14.24
N GLN A 34 15.98 -17.71 -14.93
CA GLN A 34 14.54 -17.59 -14.63
C GLN A 34 14.18 -18.18 -13.27
N GLU A 35 14.76 -19.32 -12.89
CA GLU A 35 14.51 -19.92 -11.58
C GLU A 35 15.01 -19.02 -10.45
N LYS A 36 16.22 -18.46 -10.58
CA LYS A 36 16.76 -17.50 -9.61
C LYS A 36 15.91 -16.23 -9.51
N SER A 37 15.38 -15.74 -10.63
CA SER A 37 14.48 -14.58 -10.63
C SER A 37 13.16 -14.89 -9.92
N LYS A 38 12.57 -16.05 -10.19
CA LYS A 38 11.33 -16.51 -9.51
C LYS A 38 11.55 -16.78 -8.02
N GLU A 39 12.71 -17.30 -7.64
CA GLU A 39 13.05 -17.53 -6.26
C GLU A 39 13.26 -16.21 -5.50
N ALA A 40 13.91 -15.23 -6.13
CA ALA A 40 14.07 -13.89 -5.59
C ALA A 40 12.71 -13.18 -5.44
N GLU A 41 11.82 -13.29 -6.44
CA GLU A 41 10.45 -12.76 -6.38
C GLU A 41 9.63 -13.42 -5.25
N ARG A 42 9.74 -14.73 -5.09
CA ARG A 42 9.08 -15.45 -3.99
C ARG A 42 9.64 -15.05 -2.63
N ALA A 43 10.95 -14.89 -2.50
CA ALA A 43 11.57 -14.45 -1.25
C ALA A 43 11.11 -13.03 -0.87
N LEU A 44 11.10 -12.09 -1.84
CA LEU A 44 10.57 -10.74 -1.66
C LEU A 44 9.09 -10.75 -1.29
N ALA A 45 8.27 -11.57 -1.93
CA ALA A 45 6.85 -11.70 -1.62
C ALA A 45 6.63 -12.24 -0.20
N THR A 46 7.41 -13.25 0.21
CA THR A 46 7.32 -13.83 1.55
C THR A 46 7.75 -12.84 2.63
N GLU A 47 8.79 -12.06 2.36
CA GLU A 47 9.27 -11.03 3.28
C GLU A 47 8.27 -9.87 3.41
N ALA A 48 7.67 -9.45 2.30
CA ALA A 48 6.60 -8.45 2.29
C ALA A 48 5.33 -8.93 3.02
N GLU A 49 4.97 -10.21 2.85
CA GLU A 49 3.83 -10.82 3.52
C GLU A 49 4.06 -10.93 5.03
N LYS A 50 5.27 -11.29 5.44
CA LYS A 50 5.67 -11.32 6.84
C LYS A 50 5.67 -9.91 7.45
N ALA A 51 6.26 -8.93 6.78
CA ALA A 51 6.27 -7.55 7.23
C ALA A 51 4.85 -6.99 7.36
N MET A 52 3.94 -7.33 6.44
CA MET A 52 2.53 -6.98 6.54
C MET A 52 1.86 -7.69 7.73
N SER A 53 2.11 -8.97 7.94
CA SER A 53 1.58 -9.72 9.07
C SER A 53 2.01 -9.13 10.41
N ASP A 54 3.29 -8.76 10.52
CA ASP A 54 3.84 -8.13 11.72
C ASP A 54 3.23 -6.71 11.93
N LEU A 55 3.02 -5.97 10.84
CA LEU A 55 2.44 -4.63 10.88
C LEU A 55 0.98 -4.64 11.38
N VAL A 56 0.20 -5.66 11.00
CA VAL A 56 -1.22 -5.78 11.37
C VAL A 56 -1.46 -6.70 12.56
N ALA A 57 -0.42 -7.12 13.28
CA ALA A 57 -0.56 -7.92 14.46
C ALA A 57 -1.42 -7.21 15.52
N GLY A 58 -2.51 -7.84 15.94
CA GLY A 58 -3.48 -7.26 16.87
C GLY A 58 -4.47 -6.25 16.25
N PHE A 59 -4.51 -6.15 14.93
CA PHE A 59 -5.53 -5.38 14.21
C PHE A 59 -6.73 -6.25 13.90
N GLU A 60 -7.90 -5.63 13.87
CA GLU A 60 -9.10 -6.21 13.28
C GLU A 60 -9.12 -5.96 11.77
N ARG A 61 -9.80 -6.82 11.02
CA ARG A 61 -9.93 -6.70 9.57
C ARG A 61 -11.39 -6.64 9.17
N THR A 62 -11.73 -5.68 8.31
CA THR A 62 -13.06 -5.59 7.71
C THR A 62 -13.20 -6.51 6.50
N GLU A 63 -14.42 -6.67 5.99
CA GLU A 63 -14.70 -7.47 4.78
C GLU A 63 -14.04 -6.89 3.53
N SER A 64 -13.88 -5.57 3.45
CA SER A 64 -13.19 -4.88 2.36
C SER A 64 -11.68 -5.10 2.36
N GLY A 65 -11.11 -5.51 3.50
CA GLY A 65 -9.67 -5.72 3.68
C GLY A 65 -8.96 -4.60 4.42
N LEU A 66 -9.66 -3.60 4.93
CA LEU A 66 -9.11 -2.59 5.82
C LEU A 66 -8.71 -3.24 7.14
N PHE A 67 -7.48 -2.98 7.60
CA PHE A 67 -7.07 -3.33 8.95
C PHE A 67 -7.16 -2.10 9.85
N TYR A 68 -7.69 -2.28 11.04
CA TYR A 68 -7.82 -1.19 11.99
C TYR A 68 -7.56 -1.64 13.42
N ARG A 69 -7.06 -0.72 14.22
CA ARG A 69 -6.92 -0.88 15.67
C ARG A 69 -7.37 0.40 16.35
N LEU A 70 -8.24 0.26 17.34
CA LEU A 70 -8.67 1.37 18.17
C LEU A 70 -7.64 1.56 19.30
N ASP A 71 -6.98 2.70 19.32
CA ASP A 71 -6.05 3.06 20.39
C ASP A 71 -6.81 3.73 21.55
N SER A 72 -7.88 4.49 21.25
CA SER A 72 -8.84 4.99 22.22
C SER A 72 -10.22 5.14 21.61
N VAL A 73 -11.25 4.90 22.40
CA VAL A 73 -12.66 5.02 21.99
C VAL A 73 -13.22 6.31 22.55
N GLY A 74 -13.66 7.21 21.66
CA GLY A 74 -14.36 8.43 22.02
C GLY A 74 -15.79 8.15 22.46
N THR A 75 -16.37 9.13 23.15
CA THR A 75 -17.75 9.05 23.68
C THR A 75 -18.75 9.87 22.87
N GLY A 76 -18.28 10.59 21.85
CA GLY A 76 -19.14 11.39 21.00
C GLY A 76 -19.89 10.56 19.95
N PRO A 77 -20.67 11.22 19.08
CA PRO A 77 -21.44 10.55 18.05
C PRO A 77 -20.56 9.89 16.98
N LYS A 78 -21.09 8.88 16.32
CA LYS A 78 -20.51 8.35 15.08
C LYS A 78 -20.95 9.21 13.90
N PRO A 79 -20.07 9.45 12.92
CA PRO A 79 -20.45 10.19 11.72
C PRO A 79 -21.34 9.33 10.82
N ASN A 80 -22.36 9.97 10.24
CA ASN A 80 -23.18 9.38 9.21
C ASN A 80 -22.60 9.68 7.81
N LYS A 81 -22.97 8.87 6.85
CA LYS A 81 -22.62 9.09 5.45
C LYS A 81 -23.00 10.50 4.98
N GLY A 82 -22.06 11.23 4.40
CA GLY A 82 -22.22 12.61 3.93
C GLY A 82 -22.01 13.67 5.00
N GLN A 83 -21.79 13.27 6.24
CA GLN A 83 -21.59 14.23 7.33
C GLN A 83 -20.17 14.80 7.30
N GLN A 84 -20.04 16.08 7.64
CA GLN A 84 -18.75 16.74 7.77
C GLN A 84 -18.07 16.28 9.05
N VAL A 85 -16.78 15.95 8.93
CA VAL A 85 -15.96 15.59 10.10
C VAL A 85 -14.65 16.37 10.08
N GLN A 86 -14.08 16.56 11.25
CA GLN A 86 -12.73 17.10 11.41
C GLN A 86 -11.83 15.98 11.93
N VAL A 87 -10.74 15.75 11.20
CA VAL A 87 -9.81 14.64 11.48
C VAL A 87 -8.39 15.16 11.55
N HIS A 88 -7.69 14.81 12.62
CA HIS A 88 -6.25 14.82 12.65
C HIS A 88 -5.70 13.48 12.15
N TYR A 89 -4.63 13.53 11.38
CA TYR A 89 -3.99 12.33 10.88
C TYR A 89 -2.50 12.49 10.65
N THR A 90 -1.80 11.36 10.64
CA THR A 90 -0.47 11.21 10.10
C THR A 90 -0.46 10.00 9.19
N GLY A 91 -0.20 10.24 7.90
CA GLY A 91 -0.07 9.20 6.89
C GLY A 91 1.39 8.83 6.66
N MET A 92 1.67 7.53 6.66
CA MET A 92 3.01 6.99 6.50
C MET A 92 2.99 5.71 5.65
N LEU A 93 4.13 5.38 5.08
CA LEU A 93 4.38 4.09 4.46
C LEU A 93 4.69 3.04 5.54
N PRO A 94 4.65 1.74 5.22
CA PRO A 94 4.95 0.67 6.18
C PRO A 94 6.36 0.76 6.82
N ASP A 95 7.30 1.40 6.15
CA ASP A 95 8.66 1.67 6.64
C ASP A 95 8.74 2.84 7.63
N GLY A 96 7.61 3.51 7.91
CA GLY A 96 7.51 4.66 8.79
C GLY A 96 7.76 6.02 8.12
N THR A 97 8.00 6.04 6.81
CA THR A 97 8.17 7.29 6.05
C THR A 97 6.87 8.08 6.03
N VAL A 98 6.83 9.22 6.71
CA VAL A 98 5.65 10.11 6.74
C VAL A 98 5.57 10.86 5.42
N PHE A 99 4.44 10.74 4.72
CA PHE A 99 4.17 11.46 3.48
C PHE A 99 3.23 12.66 3.66
N ASP A 100 2.39 12.65 4.69
CA ASP A 100 1.51 13.78 5.01
C ASP A 100 1.04 13.72 6.47
N SER A 101 0.88 14.90 7.10
CA SER A 101 0.41 15.00 8.49
C SER A 101 -0.30 16.32 8.76
N SER A 102 -1.55 16.24 9.15
CA SER A 102 -2.32 17.38 9.64
C SER A 102 -1.87 17.81 11.05
N VAL A 103 -1.31 16.88 11.81
CA VAL A 103 -0.75 17.18 13.14
C VAL A 103 0.45 18.09 13.02
N GLN A 104 1.35 17.85 12.06
CA GLN A 104 2.49 18.72 11.79
C GLN A 104 2.06 20.12 11.30
N ARG A 105 0.95 20.20 10.58
CA ARG A 105 0.36 21.49 10.16
C ARG A 105 -0.39 22.20 11.29
N GLY A 106 -0.69 21.52 12.39
CA GLY A 106 -1.42 22.08 13.53
C GLY A 106 -2.91 22.33 13.27
N THR A 107 -3.47 21.80 12.17
CA THR A 107 -4.86 22.04 11.78
C THR A 107 -5.50 20.76 11.27
N PRO A 108 -6.63 20.30 11.86
CA PRO A 108 -7.36 19.16 11.37
C PRO A 108 -7.94 19.44 9.98
N ILE A 109 -8.13 18.40 9.19
CA ILE A 109 -8.83 18.52 7.90
C ILE A 109 -10.32 18.32 8.08
N GLY A 110 -11.12 19.14 7.36
CA GLY A 110 -12.56 18.97 7.25
C GLY A 110 -12.91 18.23 5.99
N ILE A 111 -13.61 17.10 6.11
CA ILE A 111 -14.03 16.26 4.98
C ILE A 111 -15.46 15.78 5.17
N ALA A 112 -16.19 15.56 4.07
CA ALA A 112 -17.45 14.81 4.10
C ALA A 112 -17.16 13.33 3.92
N ILE A 113 -17.56 12.52 4.90
CA ILE A 113 -17.23 11.09 4.94
C ILE A 113 -18.27 10.23 4.22
N GLY A 114 -17.84 9.12 3.59
CA GLY A 114 -18.72 8.14 2.95
C GLY A 114 -19.25 8.56 1.58
N VAL A 115 -18.68 9.61 0.96
CA VAL A 115 -19.12 10.15 -0.34
C VAL A 115 -18.03 10.12 -1.42
N GLY A 116 -16.92 9.42 -1.18
CA GLY A 116 -15.81 9.31 -2.12
C GLY A 116 -14.95 10.57 -2.22
N GLN A 117 -14.95 11.42 -1.20
CA GLN A 117 -14.10 12.61 -1.13
C GLN A 117 -12.66 12.26 -0.75
N VAL A 118 -12.48 11.13 -0.10
CA VAL A 118 -11.21 10.57 0.36
C VAL A 118 -11.07 9.13 -0.13
N ILE A 119 -9.93 8.51 0.13
CA ILE A 119 -9.71 7.10 -0.20
C ILE A 119 -10.71 6.18 0.52
N GLU A 120 -11.08 5.06 -0.11
CA GLU A 120 -12.13 4.17 0.38
C GLU A 120 -11.86 3.69 1.81
N GLY A 121 -10.61 3.40 2.15
CA GLY A 121 -10.24 3.00 3.51
C GLY A 121 -10.54 4.05 4.58
N TRP A 122 -10.52 5.34 4.22
CA TRP A 122 -10.94 6.42 5.11
C TRP A 122 -12.45 6.54 5.20
N ASP A 123 -13.12 6.48 4.04
CA ASP A 123 -14.59 6.55 3.99
C ASP A 123 -15.22 5.44 4.84
N GLU A 124 -14.62 4.25 4.85
CA GLU A 124 -15.05 3.13 5.69
C GLU A 124 -14.60 3.30 7.15
N GLY A 125 -13.30 3.48 7.37
CA GLY A 125 -12.69 3.44 8.71
C GLY A 125 -13.19 4.55 9.63
N ILE A 126 -13.32 5.78 9.13
CA ILE A 126 -13.76 6.92 9.97
C ILE A 126 -15.22 6.77 10.39
N GLN A 127 -16.09 6.18 9.55
CA GLN A 127 -17.48 5.93 9.92
C GLN A 127 -17.63 4.91 11.08
N MET A 128 -16.59 4.13 11.34
CA MET A 128 -16.58 3.18 12.46
C MET A 128 -16.24 3.86 13.80
N LEU A 129 -15.61 5.05 13.75
CA LEU A 129 -15.13 5.76 14.92
C LEU A 129 -16.22 6.63 15.56
N ASN A 130 -16.17 6.77 16.87
CA ASN A 130 -16.91 7.81 17.59
C ASN A 130 -16.06 9.09 17.63
N GLU A 131 -16.69 10.25 17.72
CA GLU A 131 -15.98 11.51 17.99
C GLU A 131 -15.13 11.40 19.26
N GLY A 132 -13.86 11.82 19.14
CA GLY A 132 -12.85 11.69 20.19
C GLY A 132 -12.06 10.38 20.12
N SER A 133 -12.35 9.48 19.18
CA SER A 133 -11.59 8.23 19.01
C SER A 133 -10.28 8.47 18.31
N LYS A 134 -9.28 7.64 18.68
CA LYS A 134 -8.01 7.49 17.97
C LYS A 134 -7.89 6.06 17.48
N ALA A 135 -7.45 5.92 16.26
CA ALA A 135 -7.27 4.62 15.63
C ALA A 135 -6.05 4.63 14.70
N ARG A 136 -5.50 3.45 14.48
CA ARG A 136 -4.53 3.21 13.42
C ARG A 136 -5.19 2.35 12.35
N PHE A 137 -5.09 2.81 11.10
CA PHE A 137 -5.54 2.09 9.92
C PHE A 137 -4.34 1.60 9.12
N VAL A 138 -4.41 0.37 8.63
CA VAL A 138 -3.50 -0.14 7.59
C VAL A 138 -4.37 -0.42 6.37
N ILE A 139 -4.16 0.37 5.33
CA ILE A 139 -5.01 0.46 4.15
C ILE A 139 -4.29 -0.18 2.97
N PRO A 140 -4.76 -1.34 2.49
CA PRO A 140 -4.23 -1.94 1.27
C PRO A 140 -4.39 -1.01 0.07
N ALA A 141 -3.55 -1.18 -0.94
CA ALA A 141 -3.52 -0.30 -2.11
C ALA A 141 -4.88 -0.13 -2.80
N HIS A 142 -5.69 -1.19 -2.88
CA HIS A 142 -7.02 -1.13 -3.53
C HIS A 142 -8.04 -0.24 -2.79
N LEU A 143 -7.86 -0.02 -1.48
CA LEU A 143 -8.65 0.92 -0.67
C LEU A 143 -7.97 2.29 -0.53
N GLY A 144 -6.79 2.46 -1.14
CA GLY A 144 -5.97 3.67 -1.12
C GLY A 144 -5.81 4.27 -2.52
N TYR A 145 -4.56 4.45 -2.96
CA TYR A 145 -4.24 5.09 -4.24
C TYR A 145 -3.98 4.10 -5.39
N GLY A 146 -4.14 2.80 -5.14
CA GLY A 146 -4.06 1.75 -6.16
C GLY A 146 -2.73 1.70 -6.91
N ALA A 147 -2.81 1.27 -8.18
CA ALA A 147 -1.65 1.12 -9.06
C ALA A 147 -1.04 2.46 -9.54
N ARG A 148 -1.69 3.59 -9.26
CA ARG A 148 -1.18 4.93 -9.65
C ARG A 148 -0.27 5.53 -8.61
N GLY A 149 -0.44 5.18 -7.31
CA GLY A 149 0.20 5.92 -6.23
C GLY A 149 -0.27 7.37 -6.18
N ALA A 150 0.43 8.24 -5.46
CA ALA A 150 0.09 9.65 -5.37
C ALA A 150 1.32 10.54 -5.16
N GLY A 151 1.31 11.69 -5.85
CA GLY A 151 2.21 12.82 -5.60
C GLY A 151 3.72 12.53 -5.69
N GLY A 152 4.14 11.42 -6.27
CA GLY A 152 5.55 11.01 -6.33
C GLY A 152 6.14 10.55 -4.99
N VAL A 153 5.36 10.61 -3.90
CA VAL A 153 5.75 10.19 -2.55
C VAL A 153 5.12 8.87 -2.14
N ILE A 154 3.96 8.52 -2.73
CA ILE A 154 3.29 7.24 -2.52
C ILE A 154 3.51 6.37 -3.76
N PRO A 155 4.27 5.27 -3.63
CA PRO A 155 4.53 4.37 -4.76
C PRO A 155 3.26 3.70 -5.28
N PRO A 156 3.27 3.19 -6.52
CA PRO A 156 2.23 2.28 -7.02
C PRO A 156 2.06 1.06 -6.12
N ASN A 157 0.81 0.67 -5.91
CA ASN A 157 0.42 -0.47 -5.07
C ASN A 157 0.90 -0.40 -3.61
N ALA A 158 1.16 0.80 -3.09
CA ALA A 158 1.60 0.97 -1.71
C ALA A 158 0.47 0.70 -0.72
N THR A 159 0.78 -0.06 0.31
CA THR A 159 0.00 -0.11 1.55
C THR A 159 0.26 1.18 2.34
N LEU A 160 -0.77 1.74 2.94
CA LEU A 160 -0.70 2.98 3.69
C LEU A 160 -1.00 2.72 5.17
N VAL A 161 -0.32 3.42 6.04
CA VAL A 161 -0.58 3.41 7.48
C VAL A 161 -1.01 4.82 7.87
N PHE A 162 -2.14 4.92 8.56
CA PHE A 162 -2.65 6.18 9.05
C PHE A 162 -2.93 6.10 10.55
N ASP A 163 -2.32 7.01 11.30
CA ASP A 163 -2.79 7.34 12.64
C ASP A 163 -3.85 8.42 12.49
N VAL A 164 -5.06 8.18 12.97
CA VAL A 164 -6.19 9.10 12.83
C VAL A 164 -6.80 9.43 14.20
N GLU A 165 -7.26 10.65 14.35
CA GLU A 165 -8.04 11.11 15.47
C GLU A 165 -9.29 11.83 14.94
N LEU A 166 -10.47 11.30 15.24
CA LEU A 166 -11.73 11.94 14.89
C LEU A 166 -12.02 13.03 15.92
N VAL A 167 -11.69 14.27 15.54
CA VAL A 167 -11.75 15.42 16.45
C VAL A 167 -13.18 15.88 16.66
N ARG A 168 -13.97 15.96 15.57
CA ARG A 168 -15.35 16.47 15.61
C ARG A 168 -16.21 15.87 14.51
N VAL A 169 -17.46 15.64 14.86
CA VAL A 169 -18.57 15.31 13.94
C VAL A 169 -19.49 16.51 13.85
N GLY A 170 -19.59 17.11 12.63
CA GLY A 170 -20.33 18.35 12.38
C GLY A 170 -21.74 18.16 11.89
#